data_64d13a97d3bbbf4b76d4b5301f59d2d6
#
_entry.id   64d13a97d3bbbf4b76d4b5301f59d2d6
#
_cell.length_a   1.000
_cell.length_b   1.000
_cell.length_c   1.000
_cell.angle_alpha   90.00
_cell.angle_beta   90.00
_cell.angle_gamma   90.00
#
_symmetry.space_group_name_H-M   'P 1'
#
loop_
_entity.id
_entity.type
_entity.pdbx_description
1 polymer ?
#
loop_
_entity_poly.entity_id
_entity_poly.type
_entity_poly.pdbx_seq_one_letter_code
_entity_poly.pdbx_strand_id
1 'polypeptide(L)'
;MLSVAVSFALPACPSNGYFHNCFSTYDFANGDKYVGEWNGNKKNVQGTFIWPDGEKYVGEWKDNKFQYGSKTPPPLLTAFIKLSKDNRKKAQSILSDVGFYKSSIDGLYGKKTSAALTVYNKKNLNDDDLTNSGNVIKLITVLLDIETSPTPALLRSKD
;
A
#
# COMPACT_ATOMS: atom_id res chain seq x y z
N MET A 1 -4.24 -10.66 44.59
CA MET A 1 -3.88 -11.77 43.71
C MET A 1 -4.00 -11.30 42.28
N LEU A 2 -2.88 -11.04 41.60
CA LEU A 2 -2.90 -10.70 40.17
C LEU A 2 -3.08 -12.00 39.38
N SER A 3 -4.23 -12.12 38.72
CA SER A 3 -4.49 -13.20 37.77
C SER A 3 -3.63 -12.95 36.55
N VAL A 4 -2.59 -13.73 36.36
CA VAL A 4 -1.84 -13.78 35.09
C VAL A 4 -2.73 -14.51 34.11
N ALA A 5 -3.38 -13.78 33.22
CA ALA A 5 -4.08 -14.37 32.10
C ALA A 5 -3.02 -14.99 31.17
N VAL A 6 -2.90 -16.30 31.20
CA VAL A 6 -2.08 -17.05 30.23
C VAL A 6 -2.83 -16.98 28.89
N SER A 7 -2.40 -16.07 28.04
CA SER A 7 -2.88 -16.03 26.66
C SER A 7 -2.24 -17.20 25.91
N PHE A 8 -2.99 -18.27 25.69
CA PHE A 8 -2.59 -19.32 24.77
C PHE A 8 -2.72 -18.79 23.36
N ALA A 9 -1.59 -18.61 22.68
CA ALA A 9 -1.61 -18.31 21.25
C ALA A 9 -2.30 -19.48 20.50
N LEU A 10 -3.17 -19.17 19.56
CA LEU A 10 -3.80 -20.16 18.71
C LEU A 10 -2.73 -20.97 17.92
N PRO A 11 -2.97 -22.26 17.67
CA PRO A 11 -2.07 -23.02 16.82
C PRO A 11 -2.02 -22.46 15.41
N ALA A 12 -0.93 -22.71 14.69
CA ALA A 12 -0.83 -22.38 13.29
C ALA A 12 -1.90 -23.16 12.50
N CYS A 13 -2.50 -22.50 11.48
CA CYS A 13 -3.39 -23.19 10.57
C CYS A 13 -2.63 -24.24 9.76
N PRO A 14 -3.31 -25.33 9.30
CA PRO A 14 -2.70 -26.28 8.37
C PRO A 14 -2.29 -25.57 7.07
N SER A 15 -1.26 -26.09 6.39
CA SER A 15 -0.80 -25.52 5.11
C SER A 15 -1.86 -25.57 4.01
N ASN A 16 -2.78 -26.52 4.10
CA ASN A 16 -3.92 -26.67 3.20
C ASN A 16 -5.14 -27.17 3.97
N GLY A 17 -6.36 -26.89 3.49
CA GLY A 17 -7.59 -27.46 3.99
C GLY A 17 -8.43 -26.51 4.82
N TYR A 18 -9.01 -27.01 5.91
CA TYR A 18 -10.01 -26.30 6.69
C TYR A 18 -9.39 -25.52 7.85
N PHE A 19 -9.48 -24.19 7.80
CA PHE A 19 -8.98 -23.29 8.82
C PHE A 19 -10.02 -23.08 9.92
N HIS A 20 -9.73 -23.61 11.11
CA HIS A 20 -10.64 -23.53 12.24
C HIS A 20 -9.88 -23.42 13.56
N ASN A 21 -10.22 -22.42 14.37
CA ASN A 21 -9.55 -22.12 15.64
C ASN A 21 -8.03 -22.11 15.51
N CYS A 22 -7.51 -21.39 14.51
CA CYS A 22 -6.09 -21.33 14.20
C CYS A 22 -5.69 -19.93 13.73
N PHE A 23 -4.38 -19.66 13.69
CA PHE A 23 -3.78 -18.41 13.23
C PHE A 23 -2.92 -18.64 12.00
N SER A 24 -3.05 -17.80 10.98
CA SER A 24 -2.15 -17.85 9.83
C SER A 24 -2.01 -16.51 9.11
N THR A 25 -0.95 -16.43 8.30
CA THR A 25 -0.85 -15.48 7.18
C THR A 25 -1.38 -16.16 5.93
N TYR A 26 -2.33 -15.54 5.25
CA TYR A 26 -2.93 -16.04 4.02
C TYR A 26 -2.80 -14.99 2.92
N ASP A 27 -2.17 -15.36 1.82
CA ASP A 27 -2.02 -14.55 0.62
C ASP A 27 -3.10 -14.95 -0.39
N PHE A 28 -3.93 -13.99 -0.78
CA PHE A 28 -4.99 -14.20 -1.77
C PHE A 28 -4.43 -14.04 -3.19
N ALA A 29 -5.02 -14.71 -4.16
CA ALA A 29 -4.58 -14.68 -5.56
C ALA A 29 -4.63 -13.27 -6.20
N ASN A 30 -5.44 -12.35 -5.66
CA ASN A 30 -5.54 -10.96 -6.09
C ASN A 30 -4.48 -10.03 -5.44
N GLY A 31 -3.58 -10.58 -4.63
CA GLY A 31 -2.53 -9.85 -3.92
C GLY A 31 -2.93 -9.29 -2.55
N ASP A 32 -4.17 -9.48 -2.12
CA ASP A 32 -4.56 -9.18 -0.74
C ASP A 32 -3.86 -10.15 0.23
N LYS A 33 -3.71 -9.72 1.48
CA LYS A 33 -3.15 -10.55 2.56
C LYS A 33 -4.01 -10.44 3.82
N TYR A 34 -4.19 -11.55 4.51
CA TYR A 34 -4.77 -11.56 5.84
C TYR A 34 -3.83 -12.24 6.83
N VAL A 35 -3.59 -11.58 7.94
CA VAL A 35 -2.80 -12.11 9.06
C VAL A 35 -3.69 -12.11 10.29
N GLY A 36 -4.09 -13.28 10.77
CA GLY A 36 -5.03 -13.31 11.87
C GLY A 36 -5.64 -14.67 12.14
N GLU A 37 -6.71 -14.63 12.91
CA GLU A 37 -7.44 -15.79 13.41
C GLU A 37 -8.51 -16.24 12.42
N TRP A 38 -8.66 -17.56 12.33
CA TRP A 38 -9.59 -18.20 11.43
C TRP A 38 -10.54 -19.11 12.19
N ASN A 39 -11.81 -19.04 11.81
CA ASN A 39 -12.83 -19.96 12.31
C ASN A 39 -13.76 -20.35 11.15
N GLY A 40 -13.85 -21.66 10.86
CA GLY A 40 -14.72 -22.14 9.79
C GLY A 40 -14.36 -21.59 8.40
N ASN A 41 -13.09 -21.52 8.04
CA ASN A 41 -12.59 -20.90 6.80
C ASN A 41 -12.95 -19.40 6.65
N LYS A 42 -13.26 -18.72 7.74
CA LYS A 42 -13.58 -17.30 7.75
C LYS A 42 -12.62 -16.53 8.64
N LYS A 43 -12.29 -15.31 8.24
CA LYS A 43 -11.59 -14.33 9.09
C LYS A 43 -12.45 -14.08 10.33
N ASN A 44 -11.87 -14.22 11.52
CA ASN A 44 -12.60 -14.10 12.78
C ASN A 44 -11.71 -13.56 13.88
N VAL A 45 -12.31 -13.05 14.97
CA VAL A 45 -11.67 -12.49 16.16
C VAL A 45 -10.67 -11.39 15.78
N GLN A 46 -9.37 -11.57 15.94
CA GLN A 46 -8.36 -10.54 15.67
C GLN A 46 -7.60 -10.81 14.38
N GLY A 47 -7.40 -9.75 13.60
CA GLY A 47 -6.62 -9.87 12.38
C GLY A 47 -6.35 -8.56 11.67
N THR A 48 -5.40 -8.64 10.74
CA THR A 48 -5.02 -7.56 9.84
C THR A 48 -5.29 -8.00 8.40
N PHE A 49 -6.13 -7.26 7.71
CA PHE A 49 -6.30 -7.37 6.26
C PHE A 49 -5.51 -6.28 5.57
N ILE A 50 -4.75 -6.62 4.56
CA ILE A 50 -3.84 -5.72 3.83
C ILE A 50 -4.17 -5.83 2.34
N TRP A 51 -4.44 -4.70 1.71
CA TRP A 51 -4.59 -4.60 0.26
C TRP A 51 -3.24 -4.41 -0.45
N PRO A 52 -3.14 -4.70 -1.75
CA PRO A 52 -1.89 -4.55 -2.50
C PRO A 52 -1.32 -3.12 -2.50
N ASP A 53 -2.15 -2.10 -2.31
CA ASP A 53 -1.75 -0.70 -2.21
C ASP A 53 -1.27 -0.29 -0.80
N GLY A 54 -1.30 -1.22 0.17
CA GLY A 54 -0.88 -1.02 1.54
C GLY A 54 -1.97 -0.47 2.47
N GLU A 55 -3.22 -0.30 2.01
CA GLU A 55 -4.34 -0.05 2.93
C GLU A 55 -4.48 -1.22 3.90
N LYS A 56 -4.79 -0.93 5.18
CA LYS A 56 -4.91 -1.97 6.22
C LYS A 56 -6.14 -1.75 7.09
N TYR A 57 -6.80 -2.86 7.43
CA TYR A 57 -7.78 -2.93 8.50
C TYR A 57 -7.25 -3.83 9.61
N VAL A 58 -6.97 -3.24 10.77
CA VAL A 58 -6.45 -3.94 11.95
C VAL A 58 -7.53 -3.93 13.02
N GLY A 59 -7.99 -5.08 13.45
CA GLY A 59 -9.01 -5.14 14.49
C GLY A 59 -9.80 -6.43 14.48
N GLU A 60 -11.05 -6.34 14.94
CA GLU A 60 -11.94 -7.48 15.09
C GLU A 60 -12.67 -7.80 13.80
N TRP A 61 -12.75 -9.08 13.52
CA TRP A 61 -13.39 -9.67 12.35
C TRP A 61 -14.46 -10.68 12.80
N LYS A 62 -15.53 -10.77 12.07
CA LYS A 62 -16.55 -11.78 12.25
C LYS A 62 -17.08 -12.23 10.89
N ASP A 63 -17.02 -13.53 10.63
CA ASP A 63 -17.54 -14.12 9.39
C ASP A 63 -17.07 -13.39 8.12
N ASN A 64 -15.75 -13.12 8.00
CA ASN A 64 -15.10 -12.37 6.94
C ASN A 64 -15.38 -10.86 6.92
N LYS A 65 -16.17 -10.32 7.83
CA LYS A 65 -16.52 -8.90 7.90
C LYS A 65 -15.72 -8.21 8.98
N PHE A 66 -15.12 -7.06 8.65
CA PHE A 66 -14.50 -6.15 9.63
C PHE A 66 -15.60 -5.54 10.51
N GLN A 67 -15.43 -5.61 11.82
CA GLN A 67 -16.39 -5.10 12.80
C GLN A 67 -15.95 -3.72 13.31
N TYR A 68 -14.79 -3.66 13.95
CA TYR A 68 -14.20 -2.43 14.47
C TYR A 68 -12.68 -2.56 14.63
N GLY A 69 -12.01 -1.42 14.68
CA GLY A 69 -10.55 -1.33 14.80
C GLY A 69 -10.01 -0.10 14.10
N SER A 70 -8.78 -0.18 13.62
CA SER A 70 -8.10 0.89 12.92
C SER A 70 -8.07 0.63 11.42
N LYS A 71 -8.42 1.65 10.65
CA LYS A 71 -8.22 1.68 9.20
C LYS A 71 -7.02 2.57 8.89
N THR A 72 -5.99 2.01 8.27
CA THR A 72 -4.81 2.75 7.84
C THR A 72 -4.86 2.92 6.32
N PRO A 73 -4.91 4.15 5.82
CA PRO A 73 -4.92 4.39 4.38
C PRO A 73 -3.60 3.97 3.73
N PRO A 74 -3.58 3.76 2.40
CA PRO A 74 -2.37 3.43 1.67
C PRO A 74 -1.25 4.45 1.93
N PRO A 75 -0.01 4.00 2.14
CA PRO A 75 1.12 4.90 2.35
C PRO A 75 1.29 5.93 1.22
N LEU A 76 1.07 5.52 -0.02
CA LEU A 76 1.18 6.40 -1.19
C LEU A 76 0.14 7.52 -1.18
N LEU A 77 -1.13 7.22 -0.84
CA LEU A 77 -2.15 8.25 -0.61
C LEU A 77 -1.73 9.19 0.51
N THR A 78 -1.32 8.62 1.64
CA THR A 78 -0.94 9.39 2.84
C THR A 78 0.19 10.36 2.56
N ALA A 79 1.23 9.93 1.84
CA ALA A 79 2.36 10.79 1.48
C ALA A 79 1.94 11.88 0.49
N PHE A 80 1.17 11.53 -0.54
CA PHE A 80 0.74 12.47 -1.57
C PHE A 80 -0.15 13.60 -1.02
N ILE A 81 -1.14 13.28 -0.17
CA ILE A 81 -2.04 14.29 0.40
C ILE A 81 -1.35 15.22 1.41
N LYS A 82 -0.22 14.81 2.01
CA LYS A 82 0.60 15.66 2.88
C LYS A 82 1.38 16.73 2.13
N LEU A 83 1.55 16.59 0.82
CA LEU A 83 2.17 17.61 -0.01
C LEU A 83 1.26 18.85 -0.11
N SER A 84 1.87 20.02 -0.33
CA SER A 84 1.11 21.22 -0.73
C SER A 84 0.36 20.96 -2.05
N LYS A 85 -0.69 21.72 -2.32
CA LYS A 85 -1.43 21.58 -3.58
C LYS A 85 -0.53 21.79 -4.79
N ASP A 86 0.42 22.71 -4.70
CA ASP A 86 1.34 23.02 -5.78
C ASP A 86 2.31 21.86 -6.03
N ASN A 87 2.88 21.27 -4.97
CA ASN A 87 3.73 20.08 -5.09
C ASN A 87 2.96 18.87 -5.63
N ARG A 88 1.68 18.71 -5.28
CA ARG A 88 0.84 17.64 -5.85
C ARG A 88 0.62 17.82 -7.34
N LYS A 89 0.33 19.07 -7.78
CA LYS A 89 0.23 19.40 -9.19
C LYS A 89 1.54 19.25 -9.93
N LYS A 90 2.66 19.68 -9.30
CA LYS A 90 4.01 19.50 -9.82
C LYS A 90 4.32 18.03 -10.08
N ALA A 91 4.03 17.16 -9.10
CA ALA A 91 4.19 15.71 -9.25
C ALA A 91 3.37 15.15 -10.43
N GLN A 92 2.09 15.56 -10.56
CA GLN A 92 1.25 15.16 -11.69
C GLN A 92 1.80 15.68 -13.03
N SER A 93 2.33 16.91 -13.07
CA SER A 93 2.96 17.49 -14.28
C SER A 93 4.16 16.67 -14.71
N ILE A 94 5.10 16.41 -13.80
CA ILE A 94 6.29 15.59 -14.08
C ILE A 94 5.87 14.21 -14.61
N LEU A 95 4.90 13.55 -13.96
CA LEU A 95 4.38 12.27 -14.41
C LEU A 95 3.73 12.34 -15.81
N SER A 96 3.13 13.48 -16.15
CA SER A 96 2.58 13.74 -17.47
C SER A 96 3.67 13.92 -18.52
N ASP A 97 4.72 14.69 -18.19
CA ASP A 97 5.84 14.97 -19.09
C ASP A 97 6.62 13.69 -19.45
N VAL A 98 6.73 12.76 -18.50
CA VAL A 98 7.32 11.43 -18.75
C VAL A 98 6.34 10.41 -19.33
N GLY A 99 5.11 10.83 -19.65
CA GLY A 99 4.09 10.02 -20.33
C GLY A 99 3.34 9.00 -19.47
N PHE A 100 3.48 9.05 -18.13
CA PHE A 100 2.83 8.09 -17.22
C PHE A 100 1.48 8.57 -16.71
N TYR A 101 1.20 9.87 -16.81
CA TYR A 101 -0.07 10.45 -16.37
C TYR A 101 -0.81 11.13 -17.53
N LYS A 102 -2.05 10.70 -17.79
CA LYS A 102 -2.89 11.22 -18.87
C LYS A 102 -4.23 11.68 -18.31
N SER A 103 -4.20 12.71 -17.48
CA SER A 103 -5.41 13.29 -16.87
C SER A 103 -5.18 14.74 -16.46
N SER A 104 -6.21 15.39 -15.91
CA SER A 104 -6.13 16.76 -15.43
C SER A 104 -5.11 16.92 -14.31
N ILE A 105 -4.30 17.97 -14.37
CA ILE A 105 -3.36 18.33 -13.31
C ILE A 105 -4.09 19.17 -12.27
N ASP A 106 -4.78 18.51 -11.36
CA ASP A 106 -5.67 19.09 -10.36
C ASP A 106 -5.13 19.06 -8.92
N GLY A 107 -4.07 18.27 -8.71
CA GLY A 107 -3.48 18.02 -7.40
C GLY A 107 -4.29 17.04 -6.55
N LEU A 108 -5.23 16.30 -7.15
CA LEU A 108 -6.02 15.28 -6.44
C LEU A 108 -5.38 13.90 -6.56
N TYR A 109 -5.50 13.12 -5.51
CA TYR A 109 -5.11 11.71 -5.52
C TYR A 109 -6.29 10.85 -5.96
N GLY A 110 -6.06 10.01 -6.93
CA GLY A 110 -7.05 9.05 -7.42
C GLY A 110 -6.36 7.88 -8.12
N LYS A 111 -7.14 6.97 -8.67
CA LYS A 111 -6.63 5.77 -9.36
C LYS A 111 -5.59 6.08 -10.44
N LYS A 112 -5.78 7.18 -11.19
CA LYS A 112 -4.83 7.58 -12.25
C LYS A 112 -3.51 8.10 -11.68
N THR A 113 -3.55 8.89 -10.60
CA THR A 113 -2.36 9.38 -9.91
C THR A 113 -1.60 8.21 -9.26
N SER A 114 -2.30 7.31 -8.58
CA SER A 114 -1.72 6.11 -7.99
C SER A 114 -1.02 5.24 -9.06
N ALA A 115 -1.71 4.93 -10.15
CA ALA A 115 -1.15 4.13 -11.24
C ALA A 115 0.09 4.76 -11.85
N ALA A 116 0.09 6.08 -12.10
CA ALA A 116 1.23 6.80 -12.65
C ALA A 116 2.45 6.77 -11.72
N LEU A 117 2.25 6.97 -10.42
CA LEU A 117 3.31 6.87 -9.41
C LEU A 117 3.88 5.45 -9.32
N THR A 118 3.03 4.43 -9.41
CA THR A 118 3.47 3.03 -9.43
C THR A 118 4.31 2.71 -10.66
N VAL A 119 3.89 3.18 -11.85
CA VAL A 119 4.68 3.01 -13.08
C VAL A 119 6.01 3.74 -12.99
N TYR A 120 6.03 4.96 -12.44
CA TYR A 120 7.26 5.73 -12.23
C TYR A 120 8.23 4.98 -11.30
N ASN A 121 7.73 4.45 -10.18
CA ASN A 121 8.51 3.65 -9.24
C ASN A 121 9.15 2.44 -9.93
N LYS A 122 8.34 1.68 -10.65
CA LYS A 122 8.81 0.48 -11.37
C LYS A 122 9.90 0.79 -12.39
N LYS A 123 9.81 1.92 -13.09
CA LYS A 123 10.74 2.28 -14.15
C LYS A 123 12.00 3.00 -13.67
N ASN A 124 11.93 3.70 -12.53
CA ASN A 124 12.98 4.61 -12.11
C ASN A 124 13.58 4.28 -10.72
N LEU A 125 12.91 3.45 -9.90
CA LEU A 125 13.28 3.15 -8.52
C LEU A 125 13.33 1.64 -8.20
N ASN A 126 13.63 0.79 -9.17
CA ASN A 126 13.77 -0.67 -9.01
C ASN A 126 12.52 -1.38 -8.47
N ASP A 127 11.33 -0.83 -8.71
CA ASP A 127 10.05 -1.41 -8.24
C ASP A 127 9.99 -1.60 -6.73
N ASP A 128 10.46 -0.59 -5.98
CA ASP A 128 10.45 -0.58 -4.51
C ASP A 128 9.03 -0.85 -3.97
N ASP A 129 8.92 -1.59 -2.88
CA ASP A 129 7.63 -1.88 -2.24
C ASP A 129 6.96 -0.61 -1.70
N LEU A 130 5.88 -0.17 -2.34
CA LEU A 130 5.11 1.04 -1.98
C LEU A 130 4.15 0.83 -0.79
N THR A 131 4.09 -0.35 -0.20
CA THR A 131 3.44 -0.57 1.11
C THR A 131 4.34 -0.10 2.25
N ASN A 132 5.62 0.14 1.98
CA ASN A 132 6.59 0.72 2.91
C ASN A 132 6.61 2.24 2.80
N SER A 133 6.32 2.93 3.91
CA SER A 133 6.29 4.39 3.94
C SER A 133 7.64 5.05 3.61
N GLY A 134 8.77 4.42 3.93
CA GLY A 134 10.11 4.92 3.58
C GLY A 134 10.33 4.93 2.08
N ASN A 135 9.94 3.87 1.38
CA ASN A 135 10.04 3.78 -0.07
C ASN A 135 9.12 4.79 -0.76
N VAL A 136 7.94 5.02 -0.20
CA VAL A 136 7.02 6.04 -0.71
C VAL A 136 7.58 7.46 -0.54
N ILE A 137 8.19 7.76 0.61
CA ILE A 137 8.87 9.05 0.82
C ILE A 137 10.01 9.22 -0.18
N LYS A 138 10.84 8.20 -0.38
CA LYS A 138 11.90 8.18 -1.39
C LYS A 138 11.34 8.47 -2.79
N LEU A 139 10.28 7.79 -3.21
CA LEU A 139 9.61 8.00 -4.49
C LEU A 139 9.19 9.47 -4.68
N ILE A 140 8.48 10.04 -3.70
CA ILE A 140 7.99 11.41 -3.78
C ILE A 140 9.15 12.42 -3.81
N THR A 141 10.18 12.20 -3.00
CA THR A 141 11.37 13.06 -2.97
C THR A 141 12.08 13.05 -4.32
N VAL A 142 12.39 11.87 -4.84
CA VAL A 142 13.06 11.73 -6.15
C VAL A 142 12.23 12.33 -7.27
N LEU A 143 10.92 12.11 -7.27
CA LEU A 143 10.02 12.68 -8.27
C LEU A 143 10.03 14.22 -8.26
N LEU A 144 10.00 14.83 -7.08
CA LEU A 144 9.96 16.30 -6.97
C LEU A 144 11.32 16.95 -7.16
N ASP A 145 12.42 16.25 -6.90
CA ASP A 145 13.79 16.74 -7.06
C ASP A 145 14.29 16.72 -8.51
N ILE A 146 13.62 16.01 -9.42
CA ILE A 146 13.98 15.96 -10.84
C ILE A 146 14.03 17.37 -11.47
N GLU A 147 13.26 18.33 -10.97
CA GLU A 147 13.29 19.72 -11.46
C GLU A 147 14.45 20.56 -10.90
N THR A 148 15.14 20.12 -9.82
CA THR A 148 16.28 20.85 -9.24
C THR A 148 17.62 20.44 -9.86
N SER A 149 17.65 19.33 -10.61
CA SER A 149 18.83 18.90 -11.37
C SER A 149 18.67 19.31 -12.83
N PRO A 150 19.70 19.87 -13.48
CA PRO A 150 19.65 20.10 -14.92
C PRO A 150 19.43 18.76 -15.61
N THR A 151 18.42 18.70 -16.47
CA THR A 151 18.00 17.54 -17.26
C THR A 151 19.21 16.71 -17.70
N PRO A 152 19.34 15.43 -17.35
CA PRO A 152 20.25 14.58 -18.08
C PRO A 152 19.76 14.57 -19.52
N ALA A 153 20.57 15.06 -20.42
CA ALA A 153 20.38 15.03 -21.87
C ALA A 153 20.51 13.56 -22.35
N LEU A 154 19.55 12.72 -22.03
CA LEU A 154 19.47 11.32 -22.41
C LEU A 154 18.02 10.96 -22.67
N LEU A 155 17.54 11.35 -23.82
CA LEU A 155 16.57 10.68 -24.68
C LEU A 155 16.18 11.59 -25.84
N ARG A 156 17.18 12.21 -26.48
CA ARG A 156 17.13 12.53 -27.89
C ARG A 156 18.06 11.54 -28.61
N SER A 157 17.66 10.31 -28.77
CA SER A 157 18.12 9.54 -29.91
C SER A 157 17.30 9.99 -31.08
N LYS A 158 17.97 10.66 -31.97
CA LYS A 158 17.61 10.84 -33.35
C LYS A 158 17.35 9.48 -34.01
N ASP A 159 16.44 9.50 -34.86
CA ASP A 159 16.14 8.92 -36.16
C ASP A 159 14.84 8.19 -36.16
#